data_8f49a0f543f78e29f99802cbba783685
#
_entry.id   8f49a0f543f78e29f99802cbba783685
#
_cell.length_a   1.000
_cell.length_b   1.000
_cell.length_c   1.000
_cell.angle_alpha   90.00
_cell.angle_beta   90.00
_cell.angle_gamma   90.00
#
_symmetry.space_group_name_H-M   'P 1'
#
loop_
_entity.id
_entity.type
_entity.pdbx_description
1 polymer ?
#
loop_
_entity_poly.entity_id
_entity_poly.type
_entity_poly.pdbx_seq_one_letter_code
_entity_poly.pdbx_strand_id
1 'polypeptide(L)'
;VASPTPASASTAFDALLQRLEDGEIATLSPAQVQQRLDRLAQLLPRGDAARELHYLALRCGWGYDGNLHAQLAAAEDGLARAAAADDAAALARFHYCRAAVREQRGSPAQVMADYEAGMAAARRAEDRRLLADGLASRGGMHSLLGEQARAVLDLLAAQRLYASAGFRTDAESMLLDLAITYRRMGEQDQALDYLRQSEAFASQRGDWNLLIGSLLQQGYLAEDQNRTDDALNLYGRVLALGRKHASRYDIASAHLAMAWPRILRGEHRRALQLLDAAQAGFDTLGDRSNQGMIALRRGQAHAGLGEHAQALADYQRAAAALQHGDNPRYLAMLYRARARSLQALGRADAALADLERYIDTHERLAAAERSQQGQLLRYQFDSDRRDLENKRLASETALRERQLQALLQARRWQWAAMGLGGALLLLLGALIMRQLVRMQRLHEMASTDPLTGVANRRSIEQLGAAALARARALQQPLCVLVLDVDHFKQVNDRHGHLSGDQVLARITRACRDALRHFDLLGRTGGEEFLVLLPNTRRAQAQPIAERLRAAIAAIDLTDIAAGLTVTASIGLAELQPADADLRDLVARADAALYRAKGQGRDRVEADAVPA
;
A
#
# COMPACT_ATOMS: atom_id res chain seq x y z
N VAL A 1 -21.95 -28.92 -34.94
CA VAL A 1 -21.55 -27.89 -34.00
C VAL A 1 -21.49 -28.56 -32.63
N ALA A 2 -20.29 -28.77 -32.08
CA ALA A 2 -20.10 -29.44 -30.80
C ALA A 2 -20.74 -28.60 -29.69
N SER A 3 -21.55 -29.23 -28.83
CA SER A 3 -22.10 -28.60 -27.63
C SER A 3 -20.94 -28.18 -26.71
N PRO A 4 -20.93 -26.97 -26.18
CA PRO A 4 -19.86 -26.49 -25.29
C PRO A 4 -19.78 -27.38 -24.05
N THR A 5 -18.57 -27.60 -23.55
CA THR A 5 -18.36 -28.31 -22.28
C THR A 5 -18.99 -27.54 -21.11
N PRO A 6 -19.46 -28.20 -20.04
CA PRO A 6 -20.16 -27.53 -18.93
C PRO A 6 -19.37 -26.35 -18.31
N ALA A 7 -18.06 -26.45 -18.21
CA ALA A 7 -17.21 -25.37 -17.70
C ALA A 7 -17.12 -24.17 -18.67
N SER A 8 -17.15 -24.37 -19.99
CA SER A 8 -17.16 -23.29 -20.98
C SER A 8 -18.52 -22.61 -21.09
N ALA A 9 -19.61 -23.33 -20.84
CA ALA A 9 -20.97 -22.78 -20.83
C ALA A 9 -21.19 -21.87 -19.62
N SER A 10 -20.72 -22.25 -18.41
CA SER A 10 -20.85 -21.45 -17.21
C SER A 10 -20.07 -20.13 -17.30
N THR A 11 -18.85 -20.15 -17.84
CA THR A 11 -18.04 -18.94 -18.07
C THR A 11 -18.69 -18.01 -19.11
N ALA A 12 -19.28 -18.55 -20.15
CA ALA A 12 -19.98 -17.76 -21.18
C ALA A 12 -21.28 -17.15 -20.66
N PHE A 13 -22.02 -17.88 -19.83
CA PHE A 13 -23.22 -17.37 -19.13
C PHE A 13 -22.85 -16.20 -18.24
N ASP A 14 -21.88 -16.38 -17.34
CA ASP A 14 -21.45 -15.36 -16.37
C ASP A 14 -20.93 -14.10 -17.07
N ALA A 15 -20.15 -14.25 -18.15
CA ALA A 15 -19.65 -13.13 -18.91
C ALA A 15 -20.77 -12.34 -19.63
N LEU A 16 -21.80 -13.01 -20.16
CA LEU A 16 -22.93 -12.33 -20.79
C LEU A 16 -23.81 -11.66 -19.72
N LEU A 17 -24.10 -12.35 -18.62
CA LEU A 17 -24.88 -11.85 -17.51
C LEU A 17 -24.25 -10.56 -16.96
N GLN A 18 -22.95 -10.58 -16.66
CA GLN A 18 -22.23 -9.44 -16.15
C GLN A 18 -22.30 -8.24 -17.11
N ARG A 19 -22.11 -8.44 -18.41
CA ARG A 19 -22.24 -7.35 -19.40
C ARG A 19 -23.63 -6.71 -19.40
N LEU A 20 -24.68 -7.54 -19.29
CA LEU A 20 -26.07 -7.05 -19.25
C LEU A 20 -26.30 -6.22 -17.98
N GLU A 21 -25.81 -6.70 -16.85
CA GLU A 21 -25.89 -5.98 -15.57
C GLU A 21 -25.02 -4.72 -15.52
N ASP A 22 -23.86 -4.69 -16.20
CA ASP A 22 -22.97 -3.52 -16.29
C ASP A 22 -23.49 -2.41 -17.20
N GLY A 23 -24.76 -2.52 -17.64
CA GLY A 23 -25.50 -1.48 -18.32
C GLY A 23 -25.68 -1.69 -19.83
N GLU A 24 -25.21 -2.79 -20.45
CA GLU A 24 -25.49 -3.08 -21.86
C GLU A 24 -27.01 -3.13 -22.09
N ILE A 25 -27.77 -3.74 -21.18
CA ILE A 25 -29.21 -3.94 -21.31
C ILE A 25 -30.00 -2.62 -21.44
N ALA A 26 -29.57 -1.57 -20.74
CA ALA A 26 -30.24 -0.26 -20.76
C ALA A 26 -30.08 0.47 -22.11
N THR A 27 -29.12 0.08 -22.93
CA THR A 27 -28.86 0.67 -24.25
C THR A 27 -29.52 -0.07 -25.42
N LEU A 28 -30.15 -1.23 -25.15
CA LEU A 28 -30.74 -2.10 -26.15
C LEU A 28 -32.22 -1.75 -26.42
N SER A 29 -32.68 -1.99 -27.64
CA SER A 29 -34.12 -2.00 -27.96
C SER A 29 -34.81 -3.21 -27.32
N PRO A 30 -36.14 -3.20 -27.10
CA PRO A 30 -36.88 -4.33 -26.54
C PRO A 30 -36.62 -5.66 -27.27
N ALA A 31 -36.58 -5.63 -28.59
CA ALA A 31 -36.27 -6.82 -29.39
C ALA A 31 -34.83 -7.36 -29.15
N GLN A 32 -33.89 -6.47 -29.01
CA GLN A 32 -32.49 -6.84 -28.67
C GLN A 32 -32.37 -7.35 -27.23
N VAL A 33 -33.09 -6.78 -26.29
CA VAL A 33 -33.17 -7.30 -24.90
C VAL A 33 -33.66 -8.74 -24.93
N GLN A 34 -34.79 -9.01 -25.62
CA GLN A 34 -35.33 -10.38 -25.72
C GLN A 34 -34.30 -11.32 -26.33
N GLN A 35 -33.64 -10.95 -27.42
CA GLN A 35 -32.57 -11.75 -28.04
C GLN A 35 -31.44 -12.06 -27.08
N ARG A 36 -31.02 -11.09 -26.22
CA ARG A 36 -29.98 -11.31 -25.21
C ARG A 36 -30.44 -12.26 -24.12
N LEU A 37 -31.67 -12.10 -23.63
CA LEU A 37 -32.27 -12.98 -22.62
C LEU A 37 -32.42 -14.43 -23.17
N ASP A 38 -32.84 -14.61 -24.41
CA ASP A 38 -32.91 -15.91 -25.05
C ASP A 38 -31.53 -16.57 -25.20
N ARG A 39 -30.51 -15.75 -25.52
CA ARG A 39 -29.13 -16.22 -25.57
C ARG A 39 -28.61 -16.62 -24.19
N LEU A 40 -28.92 -15.85 -23.15
CA LEU A 40 -28.57 -16.16 -21.79
C LEU A 40 -29.23 -17.47 -21.32
N ALA A 41 -30.51 -17.68 -21.67
CA ALA A 41 -31.23 -18.94 -21.41
C ALA A 41 -30.57 -20.16 -22.05
N GLN A 42 -30.05 -20.01 -23.28
CA GLN A 42 -29.34 -21.09 -23.98
C GLN A 42 -27.99 -21.45 -23.33
N LEU A 43 -27.37 -20.49 -22.68
CA LEU A 43 -26.08 -20.66 -21.99
C LEU A 43 -26.23 -21.14 -20.55
N LEU A 44 -27.47 -21.17 -20.00
CA LEU A 44 -27.73 -21.54 -18.62
C LEU A 44 -27.31 -23.00 -18.38
N PRO A 45 -26.39 -23.25 -17.41
CA PRO A 45 -25.98 -24.60 -17.05
C PRO A 45 -27.15 -25.39 -16.45
N ARG A 46 -27.28 -26.64 -16.87
CA ARG A 46 -28.35 -27.53 -16.37
C ARG A 46 -28.13 -27.85 -14.89
N GLY A 47 -29.15 -27.65 -14.05
CA GLY A 47 -29.16 -28.00 -12.63
C GLY A 47 -28.45 -26.97 -11.73
N ASP A 48 -28.07 -25.80 -12.25
CA ASP A 48 -27.51 -24.70 -11.48
C ASP A 48 -28.63 -23.76 -11.02
N ALA A 49 -29.21 -24.05 -9.86
CA ALA A 49 -30.36 -23.31 -9.31
C ALA A 49 -30.04 -21.82 -9.06
N ALA A 50 -28.82 -21.50 -8.64
CA ALA A 50 -28.43 -20.11 -8.36
C ALA A 50 -28.38 -19.27 -9.65
N ARG A 51 -27.74 -19.78 -10.71
CA ARG A 51 -27.73 -19.10 -12.00
C ARG A 51 -29.11 -19.05 -12.65
N GLU A 52 -29.94 -20.07 -12.45
CA GLU A 52 -31.32 -20.08 -12.93
C GLU A 52 -32.16 -18.98 -12.24
N LEU A 53 -32.06 -18.84 -10.92
CA LEU A 53 -32.74 -17.79 -10.17
C LEU A 53 -32.25 -16.39 -10.58
N HIS A 54 -30.95 -16.22 -10.81
CA HIS A 54 -30.41 -14.96 -11.27
C HIS A 54 -30.91 -14.59 -12.67
N TYR A 55 -30.92 -15.53 -13.61
CA TYR A 55 -31.49 -15.34 -14.95
C TYR A 55 -32.98 -14.96 -14.88
N LEU A 56 -33.78 -15.67 -14.05
CA LEU A 56 -35.20 -15.42 -13.90
C LEU A 56 -35.47 -14.03 -13.28
N ALA A 57 -34.62 -13.60 -12.35
CA ALA A 57 -34.71 -12.26 -11.78
C ALA A 57 -34.39 -11.16 -12.82
N LEU A 58 -33.35 -11.34 -13.64
CA LEU A 58 -33.04 -10.43 -14.74
C LEU A 58 -34.19 -10.38 -15.77
N ARG A 59 -34.71 -11.53 -16.14
CA ARG A 59 -35.87 -11.66 -17.02
C ARG A 59 -37.12 -10.99 -16.42
N CYS A 60 -37.32 -11.08 -15.10
CA CYS A 60 -38.42 -10.42 -14.41
C CYS A 60 -38.36 -8.89 -14.63
N GLY A 61 -37.20 -8.30 -14.55
CA GLY A 61 -37.01 -6.85 -14.76
C GLY A 61 -37.21 -6.40 -16.21
N TRP A 62 -36.82 -7.21 -17.18
CA TRP A 62 -36.65 -6.75 -18.56
C TRP A 62 -37.39 -7.57 -19.63
N GLY A 63 -37.93 -8.75 -19.30
CA GLY A 63 -38.36 -9.74 -20.28
C GLY A 63 -39.86 -9.78 -20.58
N TYR A 64 -40.66 -8.85 -20.11
CA TYR A 64 -42.13 -8.94 -20.22
C TYR A 64 -42.80 -7.85 -21.07
N ASP A 65 -42.03 -6.98 -21.67
CA ASP A 65 -42.46 -5.93 -22.64
C ASP A 65 -43.82 -5.29 -22.29
N GLY A 66 -43.95 -4.84 -21.04
CA GLY A 66 -45.15 -4.16 -20.52
C GLY A 66 -46.29 -5.07 -20.05
N ASN A 67 -46.17 -6.40 -20.14
CA ASN A 67 -47.16 -7.32 -19.55
C ASN A 67 -47.01 -7.42 -18.05
N LEU A 68 -47.54 -6.42 -17.35
CA LEU A 68 -47.43 -6.27 -15.88
C LEU A 68 -48.03 -7.45 -15.09
N HIS A 69 -49.05 -8.12 -15.63
CA HIS A 69 -49.66 -9.28 -14.95
C HIS A 69 -48.73 -10.50 -14.97
N ALA A 70 -48.15 -10.80 -16.14
CA ALA A 70 -47.18 -11.88 -16.27
C ALA A 70 -45.89 -11.59 -15.48
N GLN A 71 -45.45 -10.32 -15.45
CA GLN A 71 -44.28 -9.88 -14.69
C GLN A 71 -44.51 -10.01 -13.17
N LEU A 72 -45.71 -9.63 -12.67
CA LEU A 72 -46.06 -9.82 -11.26
C LEU A 72 -46.06 -11.31 -10.85
N ALA A 73 -46.70 -12.15 -11.66
CA ALA A 73 -46.70 -13.59 -11.43
C ALA A 73 -45.29 -14.20 -11.43
N ALA A 74 -44.42 -13.76 -12.33
CA ALA A 74 -43.02 -14.19 -12.36
C ALA A 74 -42.24 -13.73 -11.12
N ALA A 75 -42.50 -12.51 -10.63
CA ALA A 75 -41.88 -12.02 -9.40
C ALA A 75 -42.31 -12.82 -8.17
N GLU A 76 -43.61 -13.17 -8.06
CA GLU A 76 -44.14 -13.97 -6.97
C GLU A 76 -43.64 -15.42 -6.99
N ASP A 77 -43.60 -16.06 -8.15
CA ASP A 77 -42.98 -17.40 -8.33
C ASP A 77 -41.49 -17.37 -7.97
N GLY A 78 -40.77 -16.35 -8.47
CA GLY A 78 -39.37 -16.16 -8.16
C GLY A 78 -39.09 -15.98 -6.67
N LEU A 79 -39.91 -15.21 -5.95
CA LEU A 79 -39.79 -15.06 -4.50
C LEU A 79 -39.99 -16.40 -3.76
N ALA A 80 -40.99 -17.19 -4.15
CA ALA A 80 -41.23 -18.50 -3.56
C ALA A 80 -40.04 -19.46 -3.77
N ARG A 81 -39.50 -19.49 -4.99
CA ARG A 81 -38.34 -20.33 -5.37
C ARG A 81 -37.06 -19.87 -4.67
N ALA A 82 -36.80 -18.56 -4.60
CA ALA A 82 -35.65 -18.00 -3.92
C ALA A 82 -35.70 -18.25 -2.41
N ALA A 83 -36.89 -18.18 -1.79
CA ALA A 83 -37.09 -18.52 -0.39
C ALA A 83 -36.84 -20.01 -0.12
N ALA A 84 -37.31 -20.89 -0.99
CA ALA A 84 -37.08 -22.33 -0.88
C ALA A 84 -35.58 -22.72 -1.05
N ALA A 85 -34.83 -21.95 -1.81
CA ALA A 85 -33.38 -22.12 -2.00
C ALA A 85 -32.51 -21.40 -0.96
N ASP A 86 -33.11 -20.63 -0.04
CA ASP A 86 -32.42 -19.71 0.88
C ASP A 86 -31.44 -18.75 0.17
N ASP A 87 -31.76 -18.34 -1.05
CA ASP A 87 -30.96 -17.43 -1.86
C ASP A 87 -31.36 -15.97 -1.57
N ALA A 88 -30.61 -15.33 -0.67
CA ALA A 88 -30.87 -13.95 -0.26
C ALA A 88 -30.69 -12.93 -1.40
N ALA A 89 -29.74 -13.16 -2.32
CA ALA A 89 -29.51 -12.28 -3.46
C ALA A 89 -30.66 -12.35 -4.46
N ALA A 90 -31.15 -13.56 -4.77
CA ALA A 90 -32.32 -13.75 -5.60
C ALA A 90 -33.58 -13.14 -4.96
N LEU A 91 -33.78 -13.32 -3.65
CA LEU A 91 -34.87 -12.67 -2.93
C LEU A 91 -34.86 -11.15 -3.12
N ALA A 92 -33.68 -10.51 -2.97
CA ALA A 92 -33.56 -9.06 -3.17
C ALA A 92 -34.01 -8.66 -4.58
N ARG A 93 -33.48 -9.32 -5.61
CA ARG A 93 -33.81 -9.04 -7.02
C ARG A 93 -35.31 -9.18 -7.31
N PHE A 94 -35.96 -10.25 -6.82
CA PHE A 94 -37.39 -10.47 -7.04
C PHE A 94 -38.27 -9.49 -6.26
N HIS A 95 -37.87 -9.06 -5.07
CA HIS A 95 -38.54 -7.98 -4.36
C HIS A 95 -38.49 -6.69 -5.16
N TYR A 96 -37.33 -6.31 -5.73
CA TYR A 96 -37.20 -5.13 -6.57
C TYR A 96 -37.99 -5.24 -7.87
N CYS A 97 -38.04 -6.42 -8.51
CA CYS A 97 -38.90 -6.65 -9.65
C CYS A 97 -40.37 -6.44 -9.30
N ARG A 98 -40.85 -7.02 -8.18
CA ARG A 98 -42.24 -6.87 -7.72
C ARG A 98 -42.56 -5.42 -7.39
N ALA A 99 -41.66 -4.71 -6.74
CA ALA A 99 -41.80 -3.27 -6.46
C ALA A 99 -42.01 -2.48 -7.75
N ALA A 100 -41.16 -2.68 -8.76
CA ALA A 100 -41.26 -1.99 -10.05
C ALA A 100 -42.61 -2.22 -10.77
N VAL A 101 -43.17 -3.44 -10.67
CA VAL A 101 -44.53 -3.72 -11.17
C VAL A 101 -45.60 -2.99 -10.37
N ARG A 102 -45.47 -2.99 -9.04
CA ARG A 102 -46.41 -2.32 -8.13
C ARG A 102 -46.38 -0.80 -8.24
N GLU A 103 -45.25 -0.20 -8.60
CA GLU A 103 -45.17 1.25 -8.89
C GLU A 103 -46.18 1.68 -9.97
N GLN A 104 -46.46 0.81 -10.94
CA GLN A 104 -47.40 1.10 -12.02
C GLN A 104 -48.86 0.80 -11.65
N ARG A 105 -49.14 0.02 -10.59
CA ARG A 105 -50.49 -0.48 -10.25
C ARG A 105 -50.82 -0.48 -8.76
N GLY A 106 -49.81 -0.49 -7.90
CA GLY A 106 -50.02 -0.71 -6.46
C GLY A 106 -50.15 0.54 -5.64
N SER A 107 -50.37 0.36 -4.34
CA SER A 107 -50.26 1.45 -3.39
C SER A 107 -48.78 1.74 -3.06
N PRO A 108 -48.41 2.99 -2.82
CA PRO A 108 -47.05 3.36 -2.42
C PRO A 108 -46.54 2.55 -1.20
N ALA A 109 -47.42 2.23 -0.24
CA ALA A 109 -47.03 1.44 0.92
C ALA A 109 -46.56 0.01 0.58
N GLN A 110 -47.19 -0.63 -0.43
CA GLN A 110 -46.77 -1.96 -0.90
C GLN A 110 -45.42 -1.92 -1.63
N VAL A 111 -45.20 -0.87 -2.42
CA VAL A 111 -43.92 -0.62 -3.13
C VAL A 111 -42.78 -0.44 -2.12
N MET A 112 -42.98 0.41 -1.13
CA MET A 112 -42.00 0.68 -0.08
C MET A 112 -41.67 -0.57 0.72
N ALA A 113 -42.69 -1.40 1.07
CA ALA A 113 -42.49 -2.66 1.78
C ALA A 113 -41.61 -3.64 0.97
N ASP A 114 -41.80 -3.71 -0.35
CA ASP A 114 -40.94 -4.53 -1.22
C ASP A 114 -39.51 -4.02 -1.29
N TYR A 115 -39.29 -2.71 -1.42
CA TYR A 115 -37.94 -2.16 -1.40
C TYR A 115 -37.23 -2.43 -0.06
N GLU A 116 -37.91 -2.28 1.07
CA GLU A 116 -37.37 -2.58 2.38
C GLU A 116 -37.03 -4.07 2.55
N ALA A 117 -37.92 -4.97 2.12
CA ALA A 117 -37.68 -6.40 2.13
C ALA A 117 -36.48 -6.80 1.24
N GLY A 118 -36.40 -6.22 0.03
CA GLY A 118 -35.29 -6.43 -0.90
C GLY A 118 -33.95 -5.95 -0.32
N MET A 119 -33.92 -4.76 0.27
CA MET A 119 -32.70 -4.26 0.94
C MET A 119 -32.31 -5.10 2.16
N ALA A 120 -33.27 -5.61 2.92
CA ALA A 120 -32.97 -6.54 4.03
C ALA A 120 -32.34 -7.85 3.50
N ALA A 121 -32.85 -8.37 2.39
CA ALA A 121 -32.29 -9.54 1.72
C ALA A 121 -30.89 -9.25 1.15
N ALA A 122 -30.67 -8.09 0.52
CA ALA A 122 -29.37 -7.66 0.00
C ALA A 122 -28.31 -7.54 1.11
N ARG A 123 -28.69 -7.04 2.29
CA ARG A 123 -27.80 -7.02 3.47
C ARG A 123 -27.44 -8.43 3.94
N ARG A 124 -28.40 -9.39 3.95
CA ARG A 124 -28.12 -10.79 4.30
C ARG A 124 -27.19 -11.46 3.28
N ALA A 125 -27.31 -11.08 2.00
CA ALA A 125 -26.42 -11.54 0.93
C ALA A 125 -25.04 -10.86 0.95
N GLU A 126 -24.83 -9.84 1.78
CA GLU A 126 -23.63 -8.97 1.80
C GLU A 126 -23.33 -8.33 0.44
N ASP A 127 -24.35 -8.22 -0.43
CA ASP A 127 -24.23 -7.68 -1.79
C ASP A 127 -24.43 -6.16 -1.77
N ARG A 128 -23.33 -5.43 -1.90
CA ARG A 128 -23.32 -3.96 -1.90
C ARG A 128 -24.03 -3.37 -3.10
N ARG A 129 -23.97 -4.04 -4.27
CA ARG A 129 -24.65 -3.56 -5.48
C ARG A 129 -26.15 -3.65 -5.32
N LEU A 130 -26.66 -4.83 -4.92
CA LEU A 130 -28.09 -4.99 -4.67
C LEU A 130 -28.62 -4.06 -3.58
N LEU A 131 -27.82 -3.78 -2.56
CA LEU A 131 -28.21 -2.78 -1.56
C LEU A 131 -28.29 -1.38 -2.16
N ALA A 132 -27.37 -1.01 -3.04
CA ALA A 132 -27.39 0.26 -3.74
C ALA A 132 -28.58 0.36 -4.70
N ASP A 133 -28.91 -0.72 -5.44
CA ASP A 133 -30.09 -0.80 -6.31
C ASP A 133 -31.39 -0.52 -5.54
N GLY A 134 -31.52 -1.14 -4.35
CA GLY A 134 -32.68 -0.92 -3.48
C GLY A 134 -32.77 0.51 -2.95
N LEU A 135 -31.64 1.11 -2.56
CA LEU A 135 -31.59 2.50 -2.11
C LEU A 135 -31.93 3.47 -3.24
N ALA A 136 -31.37 3.26 -4.45
CA ALA A 136 -31.66 4.08 -5.63
C ALA A 136 -33.16 4.06 -5.97
N SER A 137 -33.74 2.87 -6.02
CA SER A 137 -35.17 2.69 -6.33
C SER A 137 -36.06 3.28 -5.24
N ARG A 138 -35.75 3.05 -3.95
CA ARG A 138 -36.50 3.66 -2.84
C ARG A 138 -36.35 5.18 -2.84
N GLY A 139 -35.18 5.71 -3.14
CA GLY A 139 -34.93 7.13 -3.30
C GLY A 139 -35.77 7.75 -4.42
N GLY A 140 -35.88 7.09 -5.57
CA GLY A 140 -36.79 7.47 -6.66
C GLY A 140 -38.25 7.53 -6.21
N MET A 141 -38.70 6.51 -5.48
CA MET A 141 -40.06 6.46 -4.92
C MET A 141 -40.31 7.57 -3.88
N HIS A 142 -39.39 7.84 -2.97
CA HIS A 142 -39.46 8.97 -2.05
C HIS A 142 -39.58 10.30 -2.82
N SER A 143 -38.79 10.47 -3.89
CA SER A 143 -38.86 11.68 -4.74
C SER A 143 -40.23 11.83 -5.44
N LEU A 144 -40.84 10.71 -5.86
CA LEU A 144 -42.19 10.72 -6.45
C LEU A 144 -43.26 11.10 -5.42
N LEU A 145 -43.16 10.58 -4.19
CA LEU A 145 -44.09 10.85 -3.09
C LEU A 145 -43.94 12.26 -2.49
N GLY A 146 -42.96 13.04 -2.91
CA GLY A 146 -42.70 14.38 -2.37
C GLY A 146 -41.80 14.37 -1.12
N GLU A 147 -41.22 13.22 -0.73
CA GLU A 147 -40.31 13.07 0.42
C GLU A 147 -38.85 13.33 -0.01
N GLN A 148 -38.59 14.53 -0.54
CA GLN A 148 -37.36 14.85 -1.26
C GLN A 148 -36.09 14.69 -0.39
N ALA A 149 -36.14 15.05 0.88
CA ALA A 149 -34.99 14.91 1.77
C ALA A 149 -34.58 13.43 1.93
N ARG A 150 -35.56 12.52 2.09
CA ARG A 150 -35.31 11.07 2.15
C ARG A 150 -34.77 10.55 0.82
N ALA A 151 -35.32 11.05 -0.29
CA ALA A 151 -34.83 10.72 -1.62
C ALA A 151 -33.35 11.05 -1.81
N VAL A 152 -32.94 12.27 -1.46
CA VAL A 152 -31.52 12.69 -1.53
C VAL A 152 -30.63 11.79 -0.69
N LEU A 153 -31.09 11.42 0.54
CA LEU A 153 -30.33 10.54 1.42
C LEU A 153 -30.07 9.18 0.80
N ASP A 154 -31.11 8.55 0.29
CA ASP A 154 -31.04 7.23 -0.31
C ASP A 154 -30.20 7.27 -1.61
N LEU A 155 -30.40 8.25 -2.47
CA LEU A 155 -29.66 8.40 -3.73
C LEU A 155 -28.16 8.66 -3.50
N LEU A 156 -27.80 9.51 -2.54
CA LEU A 156 -26.39 9.72 -2.17
C LEU A 156 -25.76 8.49 -1.53
N ALA A 157 -26.53 7.73 -0.74
CA ALA A 157 -26.05 6.47 -0.18
C ALA A 157 -25.83 5.41 -1.25
N ALA A 158 -26.76 5.29 -2.22
CA ALA A 158 -26.63 4.42 -3.39
C ALA A 158 -25.39 4.79 -4.21
N GLN A 159 -25.22 6.06 -4.56
CA GLN A 159 -24.08 6.56 -5.32
C GLN A 159 -22.74 6.19 -4.66
N ARG A 160 -22.62 6.39 -3.33
CA ARG A 160 -21.41 6.02 -2.58
C ARG A 160 -21.15 4.51 -2.58
N LEU A 161 -22.20 3.70 -2.41
CA LEU A 161 -22.07 2.24 -2.44
C LEU A 161 -21.63 1.74 -3.82
N TYR A 162 -22.25 2.23 -4.90
CA TYR A 162 -21.82 1.91 -6.25
C TYR A 162 -20.36 2.29 -6.49
N ALA A 163 -19.96 3.53 -6.15
CA ALA A 163 -18.60 4.00 -6.32
C ALA A 163 -17.58 3.17 -5.52
N SER A 164 -17.89 2.85 -4.25
CA SER A 164 -17.01 2.07 -3.39
C SER A 164 -16.91 0.60 -3.79
N ALA A 165 -17.91 0.07 -4.49
CA ALA A 165 -17.95 -1.29 -5.02
C ALA A 165 -17.40 -1.39 -6.47
N GLY A 166 -16.95 -0.27 -7.06
CA GLY A 166 -16.37 -0.26 -8.40
C GLY A 166 -17.38 -0.10 -9.55
N PHE A 167 -18.67 0.04 -9.26
CA PHE A 167 -19.75 0.23 -10.25
C PHE A 167 -19.88 1.71 -10.63
N ARG A 168 -18.87 2.22 -11.33
CA ARG A 168 -18.78 3.65 -11.64
C ARG A 168 -19.94 4.13 -12.52
N THR A 169 -20.38 3.33 -13.48
CA THR A 169 -21.51 3.68 -14.37
C THR A 169 -22.80 3.87 -13.59
N ASP A 170 -23.09 2.95 -12.65
CA ASP A 170 -24.30 3.03 -11.83
C ASP A 170 -24.22 4.24 -10.87
N ALA A 171 -23.03 4.54 -10.33
CA ALA A 171 -22.83 5.73 -9.51
C ALA A 171 -23.08 7.04 -10.27
N GLU A 172 -22.66 7.12 -11.54
CA GLU A 172 -22.84 8.30 -12.39
C GLU A 172 -24.31 8.44 -12.87
N SER A 173 -25.05 7.33 -13.04
CA SER A 173 -26.47 7.37 -13.40
C SER A 173 -27.33 8.03 -12.32
N MET A 174 -26.92 8.00 -11.05
CA MET A 174 -27.61 8.66 -9.94
C MET A 174 -27.64 10.20 -10.07
N LEU A 175 -26.78 10.79 -10.91
CA LEU A 175 -26.74 12.25 -11.12
C LEU A 175 -28.07 12.80 -11.63
N LEU A 176 -28.76 12.05 -12.51
CA LEU A 176 -30.06 12.46 -13.02
C LEU A 176 -31.15 12.42 -11.93
N ASP A 177 -31.19 11.38 -11.11
CA ASP A 177 -32.17 11.23 -10.05
C ASP A 177 -31.97 12.26 -8.93
N LEU A 178 -30.70 12.54 -8.59
CA LEU A 178 -30.35 13.65 -7.69
C LEU A 178 -30.80 14.99 -8.26
N ALA A 179 -30.54 15.25 -9.54
CA ALA A 179 -30.96 16.48 -10.21
C ALA A 179 -32.49 16.66 -10.19
N ILE A 180 -33.25 15.60 -10.49
CA ILE A 180 -34.70 15.59 -10.42
C ILE A 180 -35.18 15.93 -9.00
N THR A 181 -34.55 15.35 -8.02
CA THR A 181 -34.91 15.52 -6.61
C THR A 181 -34.62 16.95 -6.15
N TYR A 182 -33.42 17.49 -6.43
CA TYR A 182 -33.07 18.87 -6.10
C TYR A 182 -33.95 19.90 -6.83
N ARG A 183 -34.28 19.68 -8.12
CA ARG A 183 -35.23 20.51 -8.84
C ARG A 183 -36.59 20.54 -8.17
N ARG A 184 -37.11 19.39 -7.74
CA ARG A 184 -38.40 19.28 -7.02
C ARG A 184 -38.37 19.93 -5.65
N MET A 185 -37.20 20.08 -5.03
CA MET A 185 -36.98 20.83 -3.78
C MET A 185 -36.91 22.35 -4.00
N GLY A 186 -36.79 22.79 -5.23
CA GLY A 186 -36.56 24.22 -5.56
C GLY A 186 -35.09 24.63 -5.52
N GLU A 187 -34.15 23.68 -5.26
CA GLU A 187 -32.71 23.93 -5.25
C GLU A 187 -32.14 23.94 -6.68
N GLN A 188 -32.43 25.04 -7.37
CA GLN A 188 -32.23 25.15 -8.82
C GLN A 188 -30.75 25.08 -9.25
N ASP A 189 -29.84 25.67 -8.47
CA ASP A 189 -28.41 25.70 -8.80
C ASP A 189 -27.81 24.31 -8.69
N GLN A 190 -28.14 23.58 -7.63
CA GLN A 190 -27.68 22.17 -7.43
C GLN A 190 -28.26 21.25 -8.50
N ALA A 191 -29.55 21.41 -8.83
CA ALA A 191 -30.19 20.67 -9.90
C ALA A 191 -29.49 20.90 -11.24
N LEU A 192 -29.14 22.14 -11.58
CA LEU A 192 -28.46 22.50 -12.82
C LEU A 192 -27.05 21.89 -12.88
N ASP A 193 -26.32 21.90 -11.76
CA ASP A 193 -24.98 21.31 -11.70
C ASP A 193 -25.02 19.79 -11.94
N TYR A 194 -25.91 19.09 -11.26
CA TYR A 194 -26.11 17.65 -11.48
C TYR A 194 -26.58 17.33 -12.91
N LEU A 195 -27.46 18.15 -13.50
CA LEU A 195 -27.92 17.97 -14.89
C LEU A 195 -26.80 18.12 -15.91
N ARG A 196 -25.91 19.10 -15.72
CA ARG A 196 -24.73 19.30 -16.59
C ARG A 196 -23.77 18.11 -16.49
N GLN A 197 -23.51 17.61 -15.29
CA GLN A 197 -22.69 16.43 -15.10
C GLN A 197 -23.32 15.20 -15.78
N SER A 198 -24.62 14.98 -15.60
CA SER A 198 -25.36 13.87 -16.21
C SER A 198 -25.34 13.95 -17.74
N GLU A 199 -25.57 15.15 -18.33
CA GLU A 199 -25.51 15.37 -19.80
C GLU A 199 -24.11 15.08 -20.35
N ALA A 200 -23.06 15.56 -19.65
CA ALA A 200 -21.67 15.31 -20.06
C ALA A 200 -21.33 13.81 -20.04
N PHE A 201 -21.70 13.12 -18.97
CA PHE A 201 -21.50 11.68 -18.83
C PHE A 201 -22.25 10.88 -19.90
N ALA A 202 -23.54 11.18 -20.10
CA ALA A 202 -24.36 10.53 -21.12
C ALA A 202 -23.79 10.74 -22.52
N SER A 203 -23.34 11.95 -22.83
CA SER A 203 -22.75 12.29 -24.14
C SER A 203 -21.44 11.55 -24.40
N GLN A 204 -20.56 11.43 -23.39
CA GLN A 204 -19.30 10.72 -23.51
C GLN A 204 -19.49 9.22 -23.79
N ARG A 205 -20.52 8.62 -23.22
CA ARG A 205 -20.82 7.18 -23.37
C ARG A 205 -21.73 6.87 -24.55
N GLY A 206 -22.33 7.87 -25.17
CA GLY A 206 -23.36 7.67 -26.19
C GLY A 206 -24.67 7.11 -25.61
N ASP A 207 -24.90 7.31 -24.30
CA ASP A 207 -26.15 6.91 -23.63
C ASP A 207 -27.26 7.92 -23.94
N TRP A 208 -27.97 7.67 -25.02
CA TRP A 208 -29.02 8.55 -25.51
C TRP A 208 -30.25 8.59 -24.58
N ASN A 209 -30.53 7.52 -23.80
CA ASN A 209 -31.63 7.49 -22.85
C ASN A 209 -31.37 8.45 -21.68
N LEU A 210 -30.19 8.37 -21.07
CA LEU A 210 -29.76 9.27 -20.00
C LEU A 210 -29.65 10.72 -20.50
N LEU A 211 -29.19 10.92 -21.75
CA LEU A 211 -29.10 12.24 -22.37
C LEU A 211 -30.49 12.87 -22.55
N ILE A 212 -31.48 12.11 -23.04
CA ILE A 212 -32.88 12.58 -23.18
C ILE A 212 -33.45 12.95 -21.81
N GLY A 213 -33.27 12.08 -20.80
CA GLY A 213 -33.71 12.38 -19.44
C GLY A 213 -33.11 13.67 -18.89
N SER A 214 -31.80 13.86 -19.08
CA SER A 214 -31.09 15.08 -18.65
C SER A 214 -31.62 16.34 -19.35
N LEU A 215 -31.83 16.28 -20.66
CA LEU A 215 -32.38 17.40 -21.45
C LEU A 215 -33.83 17.74 -21.08
N LEU A 216 -34.68 16.72 -20.84
CA LEU A 216 -36.04 16.91 -20.34
C LEU A 216 -36.05 17.66 -19.01
N GLN A 217 -35.22 17.24 -18.07
CA GLN A 217 -35.15 17.88 -16.75
C GLN A 217 -34.55 19.28 -16.81
N GLN A 218 -33.60 19.55 -17.71
CA GLN A 218 -33.12 20.91 -17.97
C GLN A 218 -34.23 21.78 -18.53
N GLY A 219 -35.08 21.24 -19.41
CA GLY A 219 -36.25 21.92 -19.93
C GLY A 219 -37.26 22.26 -18.83
N TYR A 220 -37.57 21.33 -17.92
CA TYR A 220 -38.42 21.60 -16.77
C TYR A 220 -37.81 22.64 -15.81
N LEU A 221 -36.49 22.61 -15.61
CA LEU A 221 -35.80 23.63 -14.82
C LEU A 221 -35.89 25.02 -15.48
N ALA A 222 -35.77 25.09 -16.81
CA ALA A 222 -35.95 26.33 -17.56
C ALA A 222 -37.39 26.86 -17.43
N GLU A 223 -38.40 25.97 -17.43
CA GLU A 223 -39.81 26.36 -17.15
C GLU A 223 -39.97 26.93 -15.72
N ASP A 224 -39.40 26.26 -14.72
CA ASP A 224 -39.42 26.71 -13.32
C ASP A 224 -38.79 28.11 -13.17
N GLN A 225 -37.84 28.46 -14.06
CA GLN A 225 -37.17 29.76 -14.15
C GLN A 225 -37.86 30.77 -15.13
N ASN A 226 -39.04 30.43 -15.68
CA ASN A 226 -39.75 31.20 -16.71
C ASN A 226 -38.96 31.44 -18.01
N ARG A 227 -37.92 30.61 -18.29
CA ARG A 227 -37.11 30.66 -19.52
C ARG A 227 -37.75 29.81 -20.61
N THR A 228 -38.90 30.28 -21.11
CA THR A 228 -39.77 29.52 -22.03
C THR A 228 -39.08 29.13 -23.35
N ASP A 229 -38.20 29.99 -23.88
CA ASP A 229 -37.49 29.73 -25.14
C ASP A 229 -36.44 28.66 -24.98
N ASP A 230 -35.70 28.67 -23.86
CA ASP A 230 -34.73 27.67 -23.53
C ASP A 230 -35.40 26.29 -23.34
N ALA A 231 -36.53 26.24 -22.64
CA ALA A 231 -37.32 25.02 -22.48
C ALA A 231 -37.74 24.44 -23.84
N LEU A 232 -38.29 25.25 -24.74
CA LEU A 232 -38.68 24.78 -26.09
C LEU A 232 -37.50 24.30 -26.92
N ASN A 233 -36.34 24.93 -26.81
CA ASN A 233 -35.12 24.47 -27.48
C ASN A 233 -34.66 23.11 -26.95
N LEU A 234 -34.61 22.93 -25.64
CA LEU A 234 -34.24 21.67 -24.98
C LEU A 234 -35.22 20.55 -25.38
N TYR A 235 -36.51 20.77 -25.32
CA TYR A 235 -37.52 19.79 -25.77
C TYR A 235 -37.44 19.50 -27.27
N GLY A 236 -37.04 20.46 -28.09
CA GLY A 236 -36.74 20.24 -29.50
C GLY A 236 -35.59 19.30 -29.72
N ARG A 237 -34.54 19.38 -28.90
CA ARG A 237 -33.42 18.44 -28.89
C ARG A 237 -33.88 17.02 -28.48
N VAL A 238 -34.73 16.90 -27.45
CA VAL A 238 -35.34 15.64 -27.04
C VAL A 238 -36.14 15.02 -28.19
N LEU A 239 -37.00 15.78 -28.85
CA LEU A 239 -37.80 15.33 -29.99
C LEU A 239 -36.91 14.83 -31.14
N ALA A 240 -35.83 15.55 -31.44
CA ALA A 240 -34.87 15.13 -32.47
C ALA A 240 -34.17 13.81 -32.13
N LEU A 241 -33.73 13.63 -30.88
CA LEU A 241 -33.13 12.39 -30.41
C LEU A 241 -34.15 11.24 -30.41
N GLY A 242 -35.36 11.46 -29.91
CA GLY A 242 -36.42 10.44 -29.93
C GLY A 242 -36.76 9.98 -31.36
N ARG A 243 -36.81 10.90 -32.33
CA ARG A 243 -36.95 10.53 -33.76
C ARG A 243 -35.78 9.76 -34.32
N LYS A 244 -34.54 10.19 -33.99
CA LYS A 244 -33.30 9.53 -34.42
C LYS A 244 -33.22 8.07 -33.94
N HIS A 245 -33.64 7.82 -32.72
CA HIS A 245 -33.61 6.49 -32.10
C HIS A 245 -34.94 5.73 -32.19
N ALA A 246 -35.93 6.28 -32.93
CA ALA A 246 -37.27 5.73 -33.11
C ALA A 246 -38.00 5.42 -31.78
N SER A 247 -37.71 6.16 -30.72
CA SER A 247 -38.36 6.02 -29.42
C SER A 247 -39.72 6.72 -29.42
N ARG A 248 -40.82 5.97 -29.52
CA ARG A 248 -42.19 6.50 -29.48
C ARG A 248 -42.49 7.18 -28.15
N TYR A 249 -41.96 6.62 -27.03
CA TYR A 249 -42.12 7.17 -25.70
C TYR A 249 -41.50 8.59 -25.59
N ASP A 250 -40.27 8.76 -26.04
CA ASP A 250 -39.57 10.05 -25.95
C ASP A 250 -40.16 11.10 -26.89
N ILE A 251 -40.65 10.69 -28.06
CA ILE A 251 -41.39 11.57 -28.98
C ILE A 251 -42.67 12.07 -28.31
N ALA A 252 -43.45 11.17 -27.67
CA ALA A 252 -44.68 11.54 -26.95
C ALA A 252 -44.38 12.44 -25.75
N SER A 253 -43.37 12.14 -24.98
CA SER A 253 -42.88 12.91 -23.82
C SER A 253 -42.43 14.31 -24.24
N ALA A 254 -41.70 14.44 -25.35
CA ALA A 254 -41.29 15.74 -25.89
C ALA A 254 -42.50 16.57 -26.31
N HIS A 255 -43.49 15.99 -26.98
CA HIS A 255 -44.73 16.69 -27.36
C HIS A 255 -45.50 17.19 -26.12
N LEU A 256 -45.64 16.36 -25.10
CA LEU A 256 -46.26 16.73 -23.82
C LEU A 256 -45.50 17.88 -23.13
N ALA A 257 -44.17 17.78 -23.05
CA ALA A 257 -43.34 18.81 -22.45
C ALA A 257 -43.43 20.16 -23.19
N MET A 258 -43.44 20.15 -24.50
CA MET A 258 -43.57 21.39 -25.33
C MET A 258 -44.92 22.08 -25.17
N ALA A 259 -45.97 21.40 -24.70
CA ALA A 259 -47.32 21.96 -24.62
C ALA A 259 -47.41 23.11 -23.62
N TRP A 260 -46.82 23.02 -22.44
CA TRP A 260 -46.90 24.07 -21.42
C TRP A 260 -46.22 25.38 -21.83
N PRO A 261 -44.98 25.40 -22.30
CA PRO A 261 -44.39 26.63 -22.84
C PRO A 261 -45.21 27.27 -23.96
N ARG A 262 -45.89 26.48 -24.79
CA ARG A 262 -46.78 27.01 -25.84
C ARG A 262 -48.02 27.64 -25.24
N ILE A 263 -48.62 27.07 -24.20
CA ILE A 263 -49.74 27.68 -23.47
C ILE A 263 -49.31 29.03 -22.89
N LEU A 264 -48.14 29.11 -22.26
CA LEU A 264 -47.63 30.35 -21.68
C LEU A 264 -47.43 31.45 -22.74
N ARG A 265 -47.12 31.08 -23.98
CA ARG A 265 -47.02 32.04 -25.12
C ARG A 265 -48.35 32.43 -25.75
N GLY A 266 -49.46 31.88 -25.25
CA GLY A 266 -50.78 32.08 -25.87
C GLY A 266 -51.01 31.26 -27.16
N GLU A 267 -50.09 30.34 -27.49
CA GLU A 267 -50.19 29.46 -28.67
C GLU A 267 -51.08 28.23 -28.37
N HIS A 268 -52.28 28.47 -27.82
CA HIS A 268 -53.14 27.44 -27.25
C HIS A 268 -53.55 26.34 -28.27
N ARG A 269 -53.86 26.70 -29.51
CA ARG A 269 -54.23 25.73 -30.57
C ARG A 269 -53.05 24.79 -30.88
N ARG A 270 -51.84 25.35 -30.93
CA ARG A 270 -50.64 24.54 -31.17
C ARG A 270 -50.33 23.62 -29.99
N ALA A 271 -50.57 24.06 -28.77
CA ALA A 271 -50.47 23.24 -27.59
C ALA A 271 -51.44 22.06 -27.64
N LEU A 272 -52.70 22.27 -28.06
CA LEU A 272 -53.68 21.20 -28.22
C LEU A 272 -53.20 20.14 -29.25
N GLN A 273 -52.65 20.57 -30.41
CA GLN A 273 -52.10 19.64 -31.40
C GLN A 273 -50.96 18.78 -30.84
N LEU A 274 -50.07 19.38 -30.03
CA LEU A 274 -48.98 18.66 -29.37
C LEU A 274 -49.52 17.68 -28.34
N LEU A 275 -50.54 18.04 -27.58
CA LEU A 275 -51.19 17.16 -26.59
C LEU A 275 -51.93 16.00 -27.25
N ASP A 276 -52.53 16.22 -28.44
CA ASP A 276 -53.14 15.13 -29.23
C ASP A 276 -52.10 14.15 -29.75
N ALA A 277 -50.96 14.68 -30.26
CA ALA A 277 -49.84 13.81 -30.67
C ALA A 277 -49.20 13.03 -29.51
N ALA A 278 -49.09 13.67 -28.33
CA ALA A 278 -48.59 13.01 -27.12
C ALA A 278 -49.55 11.89 -26.68
N GLN A 279 -50.87 12.19 -26.62
CA GLN A 279 -51.88 11.19 -26.24
C GLN A 279 -51.85 9.98 -27.19
N ALA A 280 -51.88 10.21 -28.50
CA ALA A 280 -51.80 9.13 -29.50
C ALA A 280 -50.53 8.28 -29.36
N GLY A 281 -49.38 8.93 -29.06
CA GLY A 281 -48.11 8.25 -28.82
C GLY A 281 -48.17 7.34 -27.60
N PHE A 282 -48.63 7.82 -26.47
CA PHE A 282 -48.77 7.02 -25.23
C PHE A 282 -49.86 5.94 -25.36
N ASP A 283 -50.96 6.21 -26.05
CA ASP A 283 -52.01 5.21 -26.27
C ASP A 283 -51.49 4.01 -27.09
N THR A 284 -50.63 4.23 -28.10
CA THR A 284 -50.00 3.13 -28.87
C THR A 284 -49.07 2.27 -28.03
N LEU A 285 -48.59 2.82 -26.90
CA LEU A 285 -47.72 2.09 -25.94
C LEU A 285 -48.53 1.48 -24.80
N GLY A 286 -49.85 1.73 -24.74
CA GLY A 286 -50.66 1.31 -23.59
C GLY A 286 -50.36 2.06 -22.29
N ASP A 287 -49.56 3.13 -22.38
CA ASP A 287 -49.13 3.91 -21.20
C ASP A 287 -50.21 4.95 -20.85
N ARG A 288 -50.72 4.86 -19.62
CA ARG A 288 -51.71 5.76 -19.06
C ARG A 288 -51.14 6.71 -18.00
N SER A 289 -49.86 6.62 -17.69
CA SER A 289 -49.24 7.37 -16.59
C SER A 289 -49.35 8.90 -16.78
N ASN A 290 -49.37 9.38 -18.02
CA ASN A 290 -49.41 10.80 -18.38
C ASN A 290 -50.82 11.36 -18.64
N GLN A 291 -51.87 10.52 -18.56
CA GLN A 291 -53.25 10.94 -18.90
C GLN A 291 -53.74 12.13 -18.07
N GLY A 292 -53.46 12.16 -16.77
CA GLY A 292 -53.85 13.26 -15.88
C GLY A 292 -53.17 14.59 -16.26
N MET A 293 -51.88 14.55 -16.60
CA MET A 293 -51.14 15.74 -17.02
C MET A 293 -51.59 16.22 -18.39
N ILE A 294 -51.80 15.33 -19.35
CA ILE A 294 -52.32 15.69 -20.68
C ILE A 294 -53.67 16.38 -20.53
N ALA A 295 -54.60 15.82 -19.76
CA ALA A 295 -55.90 16.38 -19.52
C ALA A 295 -55.83 17.74 -18.82
N LEU A 296 -54.95 17.89 -17.80
CA LEU A 296 -54.72 19.17 -17.15
C LEU A 296 -54.25 20.25 -18.14
N ARG A 297 -53.25 19.93 -18.96
CA ARG A 297 -52.71 20.88 -19.99
C ARG A 297 -53.73 21.21 -21.07
N ARG A 298 -54.58 20.23 -21.50
CA ARG A 298 -55.69 20.50 -22.41
C ARG A 298 -56.69 21.48 -21.81
N GLY A 299 -57.10 21.27 -20.57
CA GLY A 299 -57.99 22.19 -19.87
C GLY A 299 -57.42 23.61 -19.79
N GLN A 300 -56.10 23.73 -19.51
CA GLN A 300 -55.42 25.01 -19.49
C GLN A 300 -55.40 25.68 -20.90
N ALA A 301 -55.17 24.90 -21.95
CA ALA A 301 -55.20 25.43 -23.32
C ALA A 301 -56.61 25.87 -23.75
N HIS A 302 -57.65 25.07 -23.45
CA HIS A 302 -59.05 25.47 -23.73
C HIS A 302 -59.46 26.71 -22.90
N ALA A 303 -59.06 26.77 -21.62
CA ALA A 303 -59.30 27.97 -20.81
C ALA A 303 -58.64 29.23 -21.40
N GLY A 304 -57.43 29.10 -21.95
CA GLY A 304 -56.74 30.19 -22.67
C GLY A 304 -57.41 30.63 -23.95
N LEU A 305 -58.20 29.75 -24.60
CA LEU A 305 -59.06 30.10 -25.73
C LEU A 305 -60.41 30.66 -25.34
N GLY A 306 -60.72 30.76 -24.05
CA GLY A 306 -62.03 31.16 -23.54
C GLY A 306 -63.07 30.01 -23.53
N GLU A 307 -62.70 28.80 -23.90
CA GLU A 307 -63.54 27.61 -23.98
C GLU A 307 -63.71 26.92 -22.62
N HIS A 308 -64.19 27.67 -21.63
CA HIS A 308 -64.20 27.26 -20.22
C HIS A 308 -65.05 25.99 -19.94
N ALA A 309 -66.11 25.75 -20.74
CA ALA A 309 -66.92 24.54 -20.60
C ALA A 309 -66.11 23.26 -20.99
N GLN A 310 -65.33 23.34 -22.08
CA GLN A 310 -64.44 22.27 -22.51
C GLN A 310 -63.28 22.10 -21.51
N ALA A 311 -62.73 23.20 -21.03
CA ALA A 311 -61.70 23.18 -19.99
C ALA A 311 -62.18 22.44 -18.73
N LEU A 312 -63.43 22.64 -18.28
CA LEU A 312 -63.98 21.91 -17.13
C LEU A 312 -64.11 20.41 -17.39
N ALA A 313 -64.47 19.99 -18.60
CA ALA A 313 -64.53 18.56 -18.95
C ALA A 313 -63.13 17.92 -18.90
N ASP A 314 -62.09 18.64 -19.37
CA ASP A 314 -60.71 18.21 -19.30
C ASP A 314 -60.20 18.15 -17.83
N TYR A 315 -60.52 19.17 -17.02
CA TYR A 315 -60.16 19.15 -15.59
C TYR A 315 -60.85 18.06 -14.81
N GLN A 316 -62.06 17.64 -15.15
CA GLN A 316 -62.72 16.48 -14.57
C GLN A 316 -61.96 15.18 -14.89
N ARG A 317 -61.53 15.02 -16.15
CA ARG A 317 -60.70 13.87 -16.55
C ARG A 317 -59.34 13.87 -15.84
N ALA A 318 -58.73 15.06 -15.74
CA ALA A 318 -57.49 15.22 -14.98
C ALA A 318 -57.66 14.85 -13.50
N ALA A 319 -58.77 15.30 -12.86
CA ALA A 319 -59.06 14.95 -11.48
C ALA A 319 -59.16 13.46 -11.26
N ALA A 320 -59.93 12.77 -12.11
CA ALA A 320 -60.11 11.31 -12.01
C ALA A 320 -58.77 10.56 -12.14
N ALA A 321 -57.90 11.00 -13.04
CA ALA A 321 -56.59 10.37 -13.27
C ALA A 321 -55.56 10.72 -12.15
N LEU A 322 -55.55 11.97 -11.68
CA LEU A 322 -54.58 12.43 -10.66
C LEU A 322 -54.90 12.00 -9.24
N GLN A 323 -56.17 11.77 -8.91
CA GLN A 323 -56.57 11.28 -7.58
C GLN A 323 -56.04 9.88 -7.24
N HIS A 324 -55.78 9.06 -8.25
CA HIS A 324 -55.21 7.69 -8.05
C HIS A 324 -53.67 7.71 -7.91
N GLY A 325 -53.02 8.82 -8.25
CA GLY A 325 -51.57 8.93 -8.29
C GLY A 325 -50.91 9.67 -7.10
N ASP A 326 -51.71 10.10 -6.11
CA ASP A 326 -51.30 10.78 -4.86
C ASP A 326 -50.25 11.90 -5.03
N ASN A 327 -50.26 12.64 -6.17
CA ASN A 327 -49.33 13.75 -6.37
C ASN A 327 -50.01 15.10 -6.04
N PRO A 328 -49.85 15.61 -4.82
CA PRO A 328 -50.54 16.82 -4.35
C PRO A 328 -50.14 18.08 -5.14
N ARG A 329 -48.95 18.12 -5.75
CA ARG A 329 -48.51 19.27 -6.57
C ARG A 329 -49.38 19.42 -7.81
N TYR A 330 -49.70 18.35 -8.50
CA TYR A 330 -50.56 18.38 -9.68
C TYR A 330 -52.01 18.64 -9.33
N LEU A 331 -52.48 18.14 -8.19
CA LEU A 331 -53.81 18.46 -7.66
C LEU A 331 -53.95 19.94 -7.33
N ALA A 332 -52.95 20.56 -6.70
CA ALA A 332 -52.96 22.01 -6.45
C ALA A 332 -53.04 22.82 -7.75
N MET A 333 -52.23 22.43 -8.77
CA MET A 333 -52.31 23.07 -10.10
C MET A 333 -53.68 22.93 -10.75
N LEU A 334 -54.29 21.75 -10.64
CA LEU A 334 -55.62 21.46 -11.15
C LEU A 334 -56.68 22.33 -10.47
N TYR A 335 -56.72 22.35 -9.14
CA TYR A 335 -57.73 23.10 -8.38
C TYR A 335 -57.65 24.60 -8.72
N ARG A 336 -56.45 25.19 -8.77
CA ARG A 336 -56.27 26.59 -9.14
C ARG A 336 -56.70 26.88 -10.58
N ALA A 337 -56.39 25.99 -11.53
CA ALA A 337 -56.77 26.17 -12.93
C ALA A 337 -58.29 26.02 -13.13
N ARG A 338 -58.90 25.01 -12.46
CA ARG A 338 -60.32 24.73 -12.55
C ARG A 338 -61.16 25.84 -11.90
N ALA A 339 -60.72 26.36 -10.76
CA ALA A 339 -61.39 27.48 -10.07
C ALA A 339 -61.53 28.70 -10.99
N ARG A 340 -60.48 29.05 -11.77
CA ARG A 340 -60.52 30.15 -12.73
C ARG A 340 -61.57 29.93 -13.81
N SER A 341 -61.70 28.74 -14.36
CA SER A 341 -62.71 28.42 -15.36
C SER A 341 -64.12 28.38 -14.78
N LEU A 342 -64.30 27.92 -13.54
CA LEU A 342 -65.59 27.98 -12.84
C LEU A 342 -65.99 29.42 -12.59
N GLN A 343 -65.08 30.28 -12.18
CA GLN A 343 -65.31 31.72 -12.00
C GLN A 343 -65.77 32.39 -13.32
N ALA A 344 -65.09 32.10 -14.42
CA ALA A 344 -65.43 32.64 -15.75
C ALA A 344 -66.86 32.21 -16.22
N LEU A 345 -67.31 31.04 -15.76
CA LEU A 345 -68.67 30.52 -16.02
C LEU A 345 -69.73 30.95 -14.98
N GLY A 346 -69.37 31.83 -14.06
CA GLY A 346 -70.30 32.35 -13.04
C GLY A 346 -70.60 31.31 -11.90
N ARG A 347 -69.86 30.23 -11.79
CA ARG A 347 -70.05 29.20 -10.77
C ARG A 347 -69.21 29.48 -9.51
N ALA A 348 -69.58 30.57 -8.81
CA ALA A 348 -68.78 31.15 -7.74
C ALA A 348 -68.54 30.18 -6.55
N ASP A 349 -69.59 29.45 -6.08
CA ASP A 349 -69.47 28.53 -4.97
C ASP A 349 -68.51 27.35 -5.27
N ALA A 350 -68.59 26.81 -6.49
CA ALA A 350 -67.68 25.73 -6.93
C ALA A 350 -66.27 26.24 -7.10
N ALA A 351 -66.08 27.48 -7.56
CA ALA A 351 -64.75 28.09 -7.65
C ALA A 351 -64.14 28.32 -6.27
N LEU A 352 -64.95 28.77 -5.29
CA LEU A 352 -64.49 28.92 -3.91
C LEU A 352 -64.07 27.60 -3.29
N ALA A 353 -64.84 26.53 -3.45
CA ALA A 353 -64.51 25.20 -2.96
C ALA A 353 -63.18 24.68 -3.55
N ASP A 354 -62.90 24.94 -4.82
CA ASP A 354 -61.63 24.59 -5.45
C ASP A 354 -60.46 25.46 -4.96
N LEU A 355 -60.68 26.73 -4.69
CA LEU A 355 -59.64 27.60 -4.10
C LEU A 355 -59.30 27.17 -2.65
N GLU A 356 -60.31 26.77 -1.86
CA GLU A 356 -60.07 26.21 -0.51
C GLU A 356 -59.24 24.93 -0.59
N ARG A 357 -59.55 24.00 -1.49
CA ARG A 357 -58.74 22.80 -1.73
C ARG A 357 -57.33 23.15 -2.21
N TYR A 358 -57.20 24.15 -3.04
CA TYR A 358 -55.87 24.62 -3.48
C TYR A 358 -55.06 25.14 -2.30
N ILE A 359 -55.66 25.99 -1.43
CA ILE A 359 -54.98 26.56 -0.26
C ILE A 359 -54.55 25.45 0.68
N ASP A 360 -55.44 24.55 1.07
CA ASP A 360 -55.13 23.43 1.95
C ASP A 360 -53.98 22.56 1.39
N THR A 361 -54.07 22.21 0.10
CA THR A 361 -53.05 21.39 -0.56
C THR A 361 -51.73 22.14 -0.64
N HIS A 362 -51.75 23.42 -0.93
CA HIS A 362 -50.56 24.26 -1.04
C HIS A 362 -49.88 24.48 0.32
N GLU A 363 -50.65 24.72 1.38
CA GLU A 363 -50.11 24.84 2.75
C GLU A 363 -49.47 23.56 3.24
N ARG A 364 -50.08 22.40 2.98
CA ARG A 364 -49.52 21.11 3.30
C ARG A 364 -48.22 20.85 2.54
N LEU A 365 -48.14 21.20 1.24
CA LEU A 365 -46.91 21.10 0.46
C LEU A 365 -45.82 22.01 1.04
N ALA A 366 -46.16 23.29 1.31
CA ALA A 366 -45.21 24.25 1.86
C ALA A 366 -44.71 23.86 3.27
N ALA A 367 -45.57 23.25 4.10
CA ALA A 367 -45.18 22.74 5.40
C ALA A 367 -44.24 21.52 5.27
N ALA A 368 -44.55 20.61 4.34
CA ALA A 368 -43.71 19.47 4.03
C ALA A 368 -42.32 19.90 3.50
N GLU A 369 -42.28 20.88 2.55
CA GLU A 369 -41.02 21.41 2.01
C GLU A 369 -40.15 22.05 3.09
N ARG A 370 -40.72 22.85 4.00
CA ARG A 370 -39.98 23.46 5.12
C ARG A 370 -39.40 22.40 6.07
N SER A 371 -40.20 21.37 6.41
CA SER A 371 -39.74 20.25 7.26
C SER A 371 -38.60 19.49 6.60
N GLN A 372 -38.69 19.26 5.30
CA GLN A 372 -37.69 18.54 4.52
C GLN A 372 -36.39 19.33 4.36
N GLN A 373 -36.46 20.64 4.13
CA GLN A 373 -35.28 21.51 4.12
C GLN A 373 -34.52 21.44 5.45
N GLY A 374 -35.24 21.47 6.58
CA GLY A 374 -34.62 21.31 7.89
C GLY A 374 -33.93 19.95 8.09
N GLN A 375 -34.52 18.87 7.57
CA GLN A 375 -33.90 17.54 7.60
C GLN A 375 -32.66 17.46 6.70
N LEU A 376 -32.74 18.02 5.50
CA LEU A 376 -31.61 18.03 4.56
C LEU A 376 -30.43 18.84 5.11
N LEU A 377 -30.68 20.04 5.66
CA LEU A 377 -29.65 20.87 6.28
C LEU A 377 -28.95 20.14 7.43
N ARG A 378 -29.71 19.45 8.29
CA ARG A 378 -29.12 18.63 9.34
C ARG A 378 -28.24 17.51 8.78
N TYR A 379 -28.71 16.85 7.73
CA TYR A 379 -27.93 15.79 7.10
C TYR A 379 -26.67 16.31 6.41
N GLN A 380 -26.77 17.42 5.67
CA GLN A 380 -25.62 18.05 5.06
C GLN A 380 -24.59 18.44 6.13
N PHE A 381 -25.03 19.05 7.21
CA PHE A 381 -24.17 19.38 8.34
C PHE A 381 -23.50 18.14 8.96
N ASP A 382 -24.26 17.07 9.17
CA ASP A 382 -23.72 15.81 9.70
C ASP A 382 -22.80 15.11 8.69
N SER A 383 -23.10 15.20 7.39
CA SER A 383 -22.25 14.66 6.32
C SER A 383 -20.94 15.44 6.23
N ASP A 384 -21.01 16.77 6.18
CA ASP A 384 -19.84 17.65 6.12
C ASP A 384 -18.94 17.45 7.35
N ARG A 385 -19.56 17.31 8.53
CA ARG A 385 -18.84 17.00 9.76
C ARG A 385 -18.11 15.66 9.69
N ARG A 386 -18.78 14.61 9.18
CA ARG A 386 -18.17 13.28 8.99
C ARG A 386 -17.06 13.33 7.93
N ASP A 387 -17.26 14.06 6.85
CA ASP A 387 -16.25 14.22 5.81
C ASP A 387 -15.02 14.98 6.31
N LEU A 388 -15.25 16.01 7.14
CA LEU A 388 -14.17 16.74 7.81
C LEU A 388 -13.40 15.83 8.80
N GLU A 389 -14.13 15.03 9.56
CA GLU A 389 -13.56 14.05 10.51
C GLU A 389 -12.79 12.95 9.77
N ASN A 390 -13.34 12.42 8.67
CA ASN A 390 -12.65 11.44 7.82
C ASN A 390 -11.39 12.01 7.17
N LYS A 391 -11.43 13.25 6.66
CA LYS A 391 -10.25 13.96 6.15
C LYS A 391 -9.21 14.17 7.25
N ARG A 392 -9.65 14.54 8.46
CA ARG A 392 -8.76 14.67 9.61
C ARG A 392 -8.11 13.32 9.97
N LEU A 393 -8.89 12.25 10.10
CA LEU A 393 -8.39 10.90 10.37
C LEU A 393 -7.45 10.41 9.28
N ALA A 394 -7.78 10.65 8.00
CA ALA A 394 -6.91 10.32 6.88
C ALA A 394 -5.58 11.09 6.94
N SER A 395 -5.62 12.39 7.30
CA SER A 395 -4.40 13.18 7.47
C SER A 395 -3.56 12.73 8.67
N GLU A 396 -4.21 12.36 9.78
CA GLU A 396 -3.53 11.80 10.96
C GLU A 396 -2.89 10.44 10.67
N THR A 397 -3.58 9.56 9.93
CA THR A 397 -3.02 8.26 9.51
C THR A 397 -1.85 8.44 8.56
N ALA A 398 -1.97 9.32 7.57
CA ALA A 398 -0.88 9.64 6.65
C ALA A 398 0.34 10.25 7.38
N LEU A 399 0.11 11.08 8.39
CA LEU A 399 1.18 11.63 9.22
C LEU A 399 1.88 10.54 10.04
N ARG A 400 1.10 9.63 10.67
CA ARG A 400 1.65 8.48 11.42
C ARG A 400 2.46 7.55 10.54
N GLU A 401 1.98 7.27 9.33
CA GLU A 401 2.72 6.46 8.35
C GLU A 401 4.05 7.10 7.95
N ARG A 402 4.05 8.42 7.69
CA ARG A 402 5.29 9.17 7.41
C ARG A 402 6.26 9.15 8.59
N GLN A 403 5.75 9.32 9.82
CA GLN A 403 6.56 9.22 11.04
C GLN A 403 7.15 7.82 11.20
N LEU A 404 6.35 6.77 10.99
CA LEU A 404 6.82 5.39 11.04
C LEU A 404 7.89 5.11 9.98
N GLN A 405 7.69 5.57 8.76
CA GLN A 405 8.68 5.45 7.68
C GLN A 405 9.99 6.18 8.03
N ALA A 406 9.89 7.41 8.57
CA ALA A 406 11.05 8.16 9.02
C ALA A 406 11.82 7.44 10.14
N LEU A 407 11.10 6.89 11.13
CA LEU A 407 11.71 6.09 12.21
C LEU A 407 12.39 4.82 11.68
N LEU A 408 11.77 4.12 10.74
CA LEU A 408 12.36 2.94 10.11
C LEU A 408 13.61 3.29 9.28
N GLN A 409 13.59 4.41 8.56
CA GLN A 409 14.76 4.91 7.86
C GLN A 409 15.88 5.31 8.84
N ALA A 410 15.57 6.06 9.89
CA ALA A 410 16.54 6.43 10.92
C ALA A 410 17.18 5.18 11.55
N ARG A 411 16.38 4.18 11.87
CA ARG A 411 16.85 2.90 12.41
C ARG A 411 17.76 2.15 11.42
N ARG A 412 17.43 2.14 10.13
CA ARG A 412 18.31 1.58 9.09
C ARG A 412 19.66 2.28 9.02
N TRP A 413 19.66 3.61 9.10
CA TRP A 413 20.89 4.40 9.14
C TRP A 413 21.71 4.14 10.40
N GLN A 414 21.05 3.98 11.55
CA GLN A 414 21.73 3.60 12.81
C GLN A 414 22.41 2.23 12.70
N TRP A 415 21.72 1.23 12.15
CA TRP A 415 22.33 -0.08 11.91
C TRP A 415 23.48 -0.03 10.90
N ALA A 416 23.35 0.75 9.84
CA ALA A 416 24.42 0.97 8.87
C ALA A 416 25.64 1.65 9.52
N ALA A 417 25.42 2.69 10.32
CA ALA A 417 26.49 3.39 11.06
C ALA A 417 27.18 2.47 12.08
N MET A 418 26.42 1.67 12.84
CA MET A 418 26.99 0.67 13.75
C MET A 418 27.78 -0.41 13.02
N GLY A 419 27.29 -0.90 11.88
CA GLY A 419 28.01 -1.85 11.04
C GLY A 419 29.33 -1.29 10.50
N LEU A 420 29.30 -0.04 10.01
CA LEU A 420 30.49 0.69 9.55
C LEU A 420 31.49 0.93 10.68
N GLY A 421 31.00 1.35 11.85
CA GLY A 421 31.82 1.52 13.06
C GLY A 421 32.48 0.21 13.51
N GLY A 422 31.71 -0.90 13.52
CA GLY A 422 32.22 -2.23 13.81
C GLY A 422 33.30 -2.68 12.80
N ALA A 423 33.05 -2.49 11.51
CA ALA A 423 34.01 -2.81 10.46
C ALA A 423 35.30 -1.97 10.59
N LEU A 424 35.18 -0.68 10.93
CA LEU A 424 36.34 0.18 11.17
C LEU A 424 37.16 -0.25 12.37
N LEU A 425 36.49 -0.64 13.48
CA LEU A 425 37.14 -1.17 14.67
C LEU A 425 37.87 -2.49 14.39
N LEU A 426 37.27 -3.38 13.61
CA LEU A 426 37.91 -4.62 13.19
C LEU A 426 39.13 -4.35 12.30
N LEU A 427 39.02 -3.42 11.35
CA LEU A 427 40.13 -2.99 10.51
C LEU A 427 41.27 -2.39 11.34
N LEU A 428 40.94 -1.51 12.27
CA LEU A 428 41.91 -0.90 13.18
C LEU A 428 42.59 -1.97 14.05
N GLY A 429 41.83 -2.92 14.59
CA GLY A 429 42.34 -4.05 15.34
C GLY A 429 43.30 -4.90 14.52
N ALA A 430 42.94 -5.21 13.27
CA ALA A 430 43.82 -5.95 12.36
C ALA A 430 45.10 -5.20 12.03
N LEU A 431 45.02 -3.87 11.82
CA LEU A 431 46.19 -3.02 11.60
C LEU A 431 47.11 -2.99 12.82
N ILE A 432 46.55 -2.85 14.04
CA ILE A 432 47.31 -2.89 15.29
C ILE A 432 47.98 -4.24 15.45
N MET A 433 47.27 -5.34 15.26
CA MET A 433 47.84 -6.69 15.33
C MET A 433 48.99 -6.87 14.33
N ARG A 434 48.79 -6.43 13.11
CA ARG A 434 49.83 -6.46 12.07
C ARG A 434 51.06 -5.65 12.49
N GLN A 435 50.86 -4.50 13.09
CA GLN A 435 51.96 -3.64 13.56
C GLN A 435 52.71 -4.28 14.75
N LEU A 436 51.97 -4.88 15.70
CA LEU A 436 52.59 -5.60 16.83
C LEU A 436 53.43 -6.78 16.37
N VAL A 437 52.93 -7.60 15.45
CA VAL A 437 53.67 -8.73 14.88
C VAL A 437 54.93 -8.21 14.12
N ARG A 438 54.81 -7.11 13.43
CA ARG A 438 55.97 -6.51 12.73
C ARG A 438 57.01 -5.97 13.72
N MET A 439 56.58 -5.36 14.81
CA MET A 439 57.48 -4.89 15.86
C MET A 439 58.21 -6.04 16.55
N GLN A 440 57.54 -7.16 16.84
CA GLN A 440 58.17 -8.34 17.42
C GLN A 440 59.26 -8.93 16.53
N ARG A 441 58.98 -9.08 15.23
CA ARG A 441 59.98 -9.57 14.25
C ARG A 441 61.19 -8.63 14.12
N LEU A 442 60.96 -7.33 14.16
CA LEU A 442 62.09 -6.37 14.15
C LEU A 442 62.90 -6.42 15.42
N HIS A 443 62.25 -6.67 16.58
CA HIS A 443 62.94 -6.81 17.86
C HIS A 443 63.82 -8.09 17.89
N GLU A 444 63.29 -9.24 17.43
CA GLU A 444 64.05 -10.50 17.32
C GLU A 444 65.26 -10.35 16.40
N MET A 445 65.12 -9.71 15.23
CA MET A 445 66.25 -9.46 14.29
C MET A 445 67.31 -8.50 14.86
N ALA A 446 66.93 -7.63 15.78
CA ALA A 446 67.84 -6.67 16.39
C ALA A 446 68.56 -7.23 17.64
N SER A 447 68.10 -8.35 18.22
CA SER A 447 68.57 -8.90 19.51
C SER A 447 69.40 -10.17 19.44
N THR A 448 69.40 -10.86 18.30
CA THR A 448 70.13 -12.13 18.14
C THR A 448 71.25 -12.00 17.08
N ASP A 449 72.30 -12.81 17.21
CA ASP A 449 73.31 -12.98 16.17
C ASP A 449 72.77 -13.85 15.04
N PRO A 450 72.76 -13.40 13.80
CA PRO A 450 72.11 -14.14 12.71
C PRO A 450 72.77 -15.47 12.34
N LEU A 451 74.02 -15.66 12.66
CA LEU A 451 74.74 -16.90 12.40
C LEU A 451 74.51 -17.95 13.44
N THR A 452 74.60 -17.57 14.71
CA THR A 452 74.62 -18.52 15.85
C THR A 452 73.30 -18.58 16.60
N GLY A 453 72.38 -17.60 16.40
CA GLY A 453 71.09 -17.57 17.06
C GLY A 453 71.12 -17.32 18.58
N VAL A 454 72.28 -16.98 19.15
CA VAL A 454 72.42 -16.51 20.53
C VAL A 454 72.32 -14.98 20.58
N ALA A 455 72.30 -14.42 21.79
CA ALA A 455 72.30 -12.98 21.92
C ALA A 455 73.47 -12.33 21.15
N ASN A 456 73.19 -11.31 20.36
CA ASN A 456 74.21 -10.52 19.74
C ASN A 456 74.97 -9.66 20.77
N ARG A 457 76.07 -9.07 20.37
CA ARG A 457 76.92 -8.27 21.27
C ARG A 457 76.11 -7.25 22.10
N ARG A 458 75.22 -6.51 21.45
CA ARG A 458 74.43 -5.50 22.12
C ARG A 458 73.46 -6.12 23.15
N SER A 459 72.82 -7.19 22.78
CA SER A 459 71.85 -7.91 23.64
C SER A 459 72.53 -8.56 24.82
N ILE A 460 73.67 -9.25 24.63
CA ILE A 460 74.37 -9.89 25.75
C ILE A 460 74.97 -8.87 26.75
N GLU A 461 75.44 -7.72 26.24
CA GLU A 461 75.89 -6.64 27.08
C GLU A 461 74.74 -6.07 27.92
N GLN A 462 73.53 -5.91 27.33
CA GLN A 462 72.33 -5.44 28.06
C GLN A 462 71.87 -6.46 29.08
N LEU A 463 71.76 -7.74 28.68
CA LEU A 463 71.38 -8.82 29.59
C LEU A 463 72.41 -8.98 30.72
N GLY A 464 73.70 -8.79 30.44
CA GLY A 464 74.76 -8.81 31.41
C GLY A 464 74.70 -7.65 32.40
N ALA A 465 74.40 -6.44 31.92
CA ALA A 465 74.20 -5.32 32.79
C ALA A 465 72.97 -5.51 33.73
N ALA A 466 71.88 -6.10 33.20
CA ALA A 466 70.70 -6.46 33.99
C ALA A 466 71.00 -7.56 35.00
N ALA A 467 71.76 -8.60 34.60
CA ALA A 467 72.20 -9.69 35.50
C ALA A 467 73.13 -9.18 36.61
N LEU A 468 74.03 -8.26 36.32
CA LEU A 468 74.89 -7.61 37.29
C LEU A 468 74.10 -6.79 38.32
N ALA A 469 73.19 -5.94 37.80
CA ALA A 469 72.32 -5.13 38.66
C ALA A 469 71.49 -6.04 39.62
N ARG A 470 70.95 -7.14 39.10
CA ARG A 470 70.20 -8.11 39.90
C ARG A 470 71.07 -8.83 40.93
N ALA A 471 72.26 -9.26 40.51
CA ALA A 471 73.21 -9.92 41.41
C ALA A 471 73.60 -9.04 42.60
N ARG A 472 73.84 -7.75 42.35
CA ARG A 472 74.07 -6.75 43.39
C ARG A 472 72.89 -6.52 44.30
N ALA A 473 71.71 -6.33 43.72
CA ALA A 473 70.52 -6.07 44.52
C ALA A 473 70.15 -7.24 45.43
N LEU A 474 70.41 -8.49 44.97
CA LEU A 474 70.09 -9.71 45.72
C LEU A 474 71.31 -10.29 46.47
N GLN A 475 72.45 -9.58 46.43
CA GLN A 475 73.75 -10.10 47.01
C GLN A 475 74.08 -11.50 46.57
N GLN A 476 73.80 -11.84 45.31
CA GLN A 476 74.06 -13.12 44.72
C GLN A 476 75.35 -13.11 43.91
N PRO A 477 76.10 -14.25 43.88
CA PRO A 477 77.26 -14.33 43.06
C PRO A 477 76.93 -14.32 41.58
N LEU A 478 77.77 -13.73 40.74
CA LEU A 478 77.71 -13.76 39.31
C LEU A 478 79.10 -14.04 38.77
N CYS A 479 79.19 -15.01 37.86
CA CYS A 479 80.44 -15.24 37.14
C CYS A 479 80.21 -14.90 35.64
N VAL A 480 81.32 -14.49 35.05
CA VAL A 480 81.41 -14.24 33.62
C VAL A 480 82.49 -15.09 33.04
N LEU A 481 82.18 -15.72 31.91
CA LEU A 481 83.18 -16.41 31.11
C LEU A 481 83.35 -15.71 29.79
N VAL A 482 84.56 -15.37 29.41
CA VAL A 482 84.93 -14.96 28.08
C VAL A 482 85.60 -16.15 27.41
N LEU A 483 85.00 -16.56 26.30
CA LEU A 483 85.39 -17.73 25.55
C LEU A 483 85.84 -17.29 24.16
N ASP A 484 86.93 -17.83 23.69
CA ASP A 484 87.50 -17.59 22.37
C ASP A 484 87.94 -18.90 21.78
N VAL A 485 87.60 -19.13 20.51
CA VAL A 485 87.91 -20.37 19.78
C VAL A 485 89.33 -20.34 19.31
N ASP A 486 90.10 -21.27 19.82
CA ASP A 486 91.54 -21.36 19.56
C ASP A 486 91.83 -21.58 18.07
N HIS A 487 92.76 -20.78 17.52
CA HIS A 487 93.19 -20.84 16.14
C HIS A 487 92.09 -20.76 15.08
N PHE A 488 90.95 -20.16 15.40
CA PHE A 488 89.81 -20.09 14.52
C PHE A 488 90.12 -19.41 13.15
N LYS A 489 91.01 -18.43 13.15
CA LYS A 489 91.52 -17.87 11.91
C LYS A 489 92.14 -18.96 11.00
N GLN A 490 92.89 -19.89 11.54
CA GLN A 490 93.46 -20.99 10.73
C GLN A 490 92.37 -21.89 10.15
N VAL A 491 91.30 -22.13 10.88
CA VAL A 491 90.10 -22.83 10.38
C VAL A 491 89.50 -22.11 9.17
N ASN A 492 89.37 -20.82 9.27
CA ASN A 492 88.85 -20.01 8.17
C ASN A 492 89.83 -20.00 6.98
N ASP A 493 91.13 -19.77 7.24
CA ASP A 493 92.15 -19.66 6.19
C ASP A 493 92.32 -20.99 5.44
N ARG A 494 92.14 -22.12 6.09
CA ARG A 494 92.35 -23.50 5.54
C ARG A 494 91.09 -24.07 4.88
N HIS A 495 89.89 -23.79 5.46
CA HIS A 495 88.66 -24.46 5.08
C HIS A 495 87.59 -23.49 4.56
N GLY A 496 87.88 -22.21 4.56
CA GLY A 496 86.96 -21.11 4.09
C GLY A 496 85.98 -20.67 5.18
N HIS A 497 85.48 -19.46 5.00
CA HIS A 497 84.56 -18.80 5.96
C HIS A 497 83.23 -19.55 6.18
N LEU A 498 82.71 -20.24 5.16
CA LEU A 498 81.50 -21.03 5.31
C LEU A 498 81.68 -22.20 6.27
N SER A 499 82.86 -22.87 6.25
CA SER A 499 83.23 -23.94 7.19
C SER A 499 83.42 -23.35 8.59
N GLY A 500 84.05 -22.17 8.72
CA GLY A 500 84.18 -21.51 10.01
C GLY A 500 82.79 -21.12 10.60
N ASP A 501 81.85 -20.63 9.76
CA ASP A 501 80.49 -20.31 10.19
C ASP A 501 79.75 -21.57 10.72
N GLN A 502 79.91 -22.71 10.05
CA GLN A 502 79.36 -24.02 10.53
C GLN A 502 80.03 -24.45 11.86
N VAL A 503 81.33 -24.27 12.03
CA VAL A 503 82.04 -24.54 13.28
C VAL A 503 81.46 -23.65 14.39
N LEU A 504 81.31 -22.35 14.19
CA LEU A 504 80.73 -21.42 15.18
C LEU A 504 79.32 -21.82 15.58
N ALA A 505 78.46 -22.19 14.59
CA ALA A 505 77.12 -22.67 14.88
C ALA A 505 77.12 -23.98 15.75
N ARG A 506 78.05 -24.87 15.48
CA ARG A 506 78.19 -26.09 16.31
C ARG A 506 78.73 -25.81 17.72
N ILE A 507 79.74 -24.96 17.81
CA ILE A 507 80.26 -24.51 19.11
C ILE A 507 79.13 -23.85 19.90
N THR A 508 78.36 -23.02 19.30
CA THR A 508 77.20 -22.37 19.96
C THR A 508 76.22 -23.39 20.48
N ARG A 509 75.91 -24.43 19.66
CA ARG A 509 75.01 -25.52 20.09
C ARG A 509 75.62 -26.33 21.27
N ALA A 510 76.88 -26.71 21.17
CA ALA A 510 77.55 -27.43 22.26
C ALA A 510 77.61 -26.57 23.54
N CYS A 511 77.86 -25.28 23.42
CA CYS A 511 77.85 -24.39 24.57
C CYS A 511 76.43 -24.26 25.16
N ARG A 512 75.41 -24.17 24.33
CA ARG A 512 74.00 -24.10 24.81
C ARG A 512 73.57 -25.38 25.53
N ASP A 513 73.95 -26.53 24.99
CA ASP A 513 73.62 -27.81 25.57
C ASP A 513 74.39 -28.08 26.91
N ALA A 514 75.54 -27.44 27.05
CA ALA A 514 76.34 -27.49 28.25
C ALA A 514 75.99 -26.46 29.33
N LEU A 515 75.13 -25.49 29.00
CA LEU A 515 74.69 -24.43 29.90
C LEU A 515 73.29 -24.73 30.48
N ARG A 516 72.95 -24.08 31.57
CA ARG A 516 71.64 -24.20 32.19
C ARG A 516 70.66 -23.19 31.48
N HIS A 517 69.39 -23.44 31.63
CA HIS A 517 68.37 -22.59 30.99
C HIS A 517 68.45 -21.09 31.36
N PHE A 518 68.94 -20.74 32.52
CA PHE A 518 69.08 -19.38 33.01
C PHE A 518 70.50 -18.81 32.82
N ASP A 519 71.44 -19.61 32.35
CA ASP A 519 72.74 -19.07 31.91
C ASP A 519 72.59 -18.35 30.59
N LEU A 520 73.28 -17.22 30.38
CA LEU A 520 73.14 -16.41 29.20
C LEU A 520 74.40 -16.62 28.32
N LEU A 521 74.17 -16.86 27.05
CA LEU A 521 75.20 -16.98 26.03
C LEU A 521 74.99 -15.97 24.95
N GLY A 522 76.00 -15.20 24.62
CA GLY A 522 76.00 -14.27 23.52
C GLY A 522 77.33 -14.28 22.75
N ARG A 523 77.30 -13.91 21.48
CA ARG A 523 78.48 -13.74 20.64
C ARG A 523 78.85 -12.29 20.60
N THR A 524 80.06 -12.00 21.04
CA THR A 524 80.56 -10.61 21.18
C THR A 524 81.44 -10.19 20.04
N GLY A 525 82.02 -11.13 19.34
CA GLY A 525 82.91 -10.86 18.19
C GLY A 525 82.94 -12.04 17.22
N GLY A 526 83.90 -12.07 16.30
CA GLY A 526 84.03 -13.12 15.29
C GLY A 526 84.02 -14.53 15.87
N GLU A 527 84.92 -14.81 16.76
CA GLU A 527 85.11 -16.15 17.45
C GLU A 527 84.96 -16.07 18.95
N GLU A 528 84.50 -14.91 19.44
CA GLU A 528 84.37 -14.60 20.86
C GLU A 528 82.96 -14.79 21.36
N PHE A 529 82.76 -15.42 22.51
CA PHE A 529 81.50 -15.58 23.18
C PHE A 529 81.57 -15.12 24.63
N LEU A 530 80.50 -14.56 25.10
CA LEU A 530 80.31 -14.17 26.48
C LEU A 530 79.27 -15.01 27.10
N VAL A 531 79.64 -15.67 28.24
CA VAL A 531 78.70 -16.44 29.01
C VAL A 531 78.52 -15.79 30.38
N LEU A 532 77.29 -15.62 30.82
CA LEU A 532 76.97 -15.10 32.13
C LEU A 532 76.34 -16.22 32.93
N LEU A 533 76.83 -16.43 34.13
CA LEU A 533 76.40 -17.44 35.05
C LEU A 533 75.80 -16.80 36.31
N PRO A 534 74.52 -16.48 36.30
CA PRO A 534 73.86 -15.88 37.45
C PRO A 534 73.83 -16.87 38.65
N ASN A 535 73.84 -16.34 39.83
CA ASN A 535 73.82 -17.12 41.11
C ASN A 535 74.84 -18.28 41.15
N THR A 536 76.07 -17.99 40.64
CA THR A 536 77.09 -18.99 40.51
C THR A 536 78.42 -18.41 41.09
N ARG A 537 79.01 -19.06 42.09
CA ARG A 537 80.30 -18.69 42.63
C ARG A 537 81.44 -19.30 41.79
N ARG A 538 82.61 -18.76 41.86
CA ARG A 538 83.81 -19.18 41.15
C ARG A 538 84.05 -20.71 41.23
N ALA A 539 83.91 -21.27 42.44
CA ALA A 539 84.12 -22.71 42.62
C ALA A 539 83.10 -23.58 41.84
N GLN A 540 81.93 -23.05 41.57
CA GLN A 540 80.84 -23.66 40.76
C GLN A 540 80.99 -23.32 39.28
N ALA A 541 81.47 -22.15 38.92
CA ALA A 541 81.73 -21.73 37.59
C ALA A 541 82.88 -22.42 36.89
N GLN A 542 83.94 -22.78 37.65
CA GLN A 542 85.07 -23.48 37.15
C GLN A 542 84.70 -24.84 36.46
N PRO A 543 83.95 -25.78 37.12
CA PRO A 543 83.46 -26.98 36.45
C PRO A 543 82.58 -26.71 35.25
N ILE A 544 81.79 -25.62 35.24
CA ILE A 544 80.94 -25.24 34.07
C ILE A 544 81.82 -24.79 32.90
N ALA A 545 82.83 -24.01 33.19
CA ALA A 545 83.80 -23.58 32.18
C ALA A 545 84.58 -24.75 31.56
N GLU A 546 85.05 -25.71 32.44
CA GLU A 546 85.69 -26.90 31.96
C GLU A 546 84.76 -27.82 31.15
N ARG A 547 83.50 -27.93 31.56
CA ARG A 547 82.49 -28.65 30.75
C ARG A 547 82.26 -28.01 29.39
N LEU A 548 82.20 -26.68 29.31
CA LEU A 548 82.12 -25.96 28.05
C LEU A 548 83.34 -26.20 27.16
N ARG A 549 84.52 -26.07 27.72
CA ARG A 549 85.77 -26.36 27.02
C ARG A 549 85.80 -27.79 26.47
N ALA A 550 85.50 -28.81 27.34
CA ALA A 550 85.45 -30.20 26.97
C ALA A 550 84.37 -30.51 25.92
N ALA A 551 83.20 -29.87 26.05
CA ALA A 551 82.12 -29.97 25.05
C ALA A 551 82.53 -29.39 23.66
N ILE A 552 83.27 -28.31 23.62
CA ILE A 552 83.78 -27.73 22.38
C ILE A 552 84.85 -28.68 21.79
N ALA A 553 85.80 -29.17 22.60
CA ALA A 553 86.83 -30.07 22.14
C ALA A 553 86.32 -31.45 21.63
N ALA A 554 85.13 -31.83 22.08
CA ALA A 554 84.47 -33.08 21.71
C ALA A 554 83.52 -32.95 20.50
N ILE A 555 83.39 -31.76 19.89
CA ILE A 555 82.52 -31.57 18.72
C ILE A 555 83.02 -32.39 17.55
N ASP A 556 82.18 -33.27 17.01
CA ASP A 556 82.48 -33.94 15.75
C ASP A 556 82.34 -32.98 14.58
N LEU A 557 83.43 -32.71 13.88
CA LEU A 557 83.56 -31.80 12.72
C LEU A 557 83.99 -32.54 11.46
N THR A 558 83.95 -33.89 11.47
CA THR A 558 84.41 -34.72 10.35
C THR A 558 83.65 -34.51 9.06
N ASP A 559 82.41 -34.11 9.14
CA ASP A 559 81.57 -33.72 7.98
C ASP A 559 81.92 -32.34 7.41
N ILE A 560 82.57 -31.47 8.21
CA ILE A 560 83.06 -30.19 7.74
C ILE A 560 84.46 -30.36 7.08
N ALA A 561 85.35 -31.03 7.78
CA ALA A 561 86.67 -31.42 7.26
C ALA A 561 87.25 -32.62 8.03
N ALA A 562 87.84 -33.57 7.28
CA ALA A 562 88.46 -34.74 7.89
C ALA A 562 89.63 -34.35 8.82
N GLY A 563 89.52 -34.78 10.08
CA GLY A 563 90.51 -34.47 11.07
C GLY A 563 90.50 -33.08 11.70
N LEU A 564 89.46 -32.26 11.36
CA LEU A 564 89.32 -30.96 11.99
C LEU A 564 88.93 -31.15 13.48
N THR A 565 89.68 -30.52 14.32
CA THR A 565 89.39 -30.40 15.76
C THR A 565 89.55 -28.94 16.15
N VAL A 566 88.69 -28.51 17.06
CA VAL A 566 88.73 -27.13 17.58
C VAL A 566 88.73 -27.19 19.11
N THR A 567 89.44 -26.29 19.71
CA THR A 567 89.42 -26.07 21.15
C THR A 567 89.08 -24.65 21.48
N ALA A 568 88.82 -24.38 22.70
CA ALA A 568 88.55 -23.00 23.17
C ALA A 568 89.32 -22.72 24.45
N SER A 569 89.81 -21.49 24.52
CA SER A 569 90.39 -20.96 25.75
C SER A 569 89.28 -20.15 26.45
N ILE A 570 89.18 -20.30 27.76
CA ILE A 570 88.13 -19.67 28.55
C ILE A 570 88.73 -18.88 29.73
N GLY A 571 88.41 -17.64 29.83
CA GLY A 571 88.73 -16.81 31.02
C GLY A 571 87.48 -16.67 31.90
N LEU A 572 87.65 -16.90 33.17
CA LEU A 572 86.63 -16.86 34.20
C LEU A 572 86.91 -15.74 35.20
N ALA A 573 85.87 -14.92 35.50
CA ALA A 573 85.90 -13.99 36.63
C ALA A 573 84.60 -14.02 37.42
N GLU A 574 84.69 -13.86 38.75
CA GLU A 574 83.57 -13.72 39.65
C GLU A 574 83.40 -12.25 39.97
N LEU A 575 82.14 -11.77 40.08
CA LEU A 575 81.78 -10.42 40.45
C LEU A 575 82.40 -10.04 41.79
N GLN A 576 83.17 -8.98 41.82
CA GLN A 576 83.76 -8.38 43.00
C GLN A 576 83.14 -7.04 43.41
N PRO A 577 83.22 -6.66 44.67
CA PRO A 577 82.70 -5.34 45.09
C PRO A 577 83.36 -4.15 44.36
N ALA A 578 84.56 -4.31 43.84
CA ALA A 578 85.33 -3.27 43.14
C ALA A 578 84.88 -3.09 41.70
N ASP A 579 84.16 -4.07 41.10
CA ASP A 579 83.72 -3.94 39.70
C ASP A 579 82.65 -2.79 39.61
N ALA A 580 82.91 -1.71 38.91
CA ALA A 580 81.92 -0.61 38.78
C ALA A 580 80.78 -0.99 37.84
N ASP A 581 81.05 -1.69 36.76
CA ASP A 581 80.06 -2.14 35.77
C ASP A 581 80.42 -3.51 35.19
N LEU A 582 79.64 -4.00 34.19
CA LEU A 582 79.87 -5.26 33.51
C LEU A 582 81.23 -5.31 32.80
N ARG A 583 81.72 -4.16 32.33
CA ARG A 583 82.99 -4.09 31.57
C ARG A 583 84.17 -4.43 32.44
N ASP A 584 84.17 -3.98 33.73
CA ASP A 584 85.23 -4.32 34.66
C ASP A 584 85.30 -5.82 34.91
N LEU A 585 84.15 -6.45 35.11
CA LEU A 585 84.05 -7.90 35.36
C LEU A 585 84.47 -8.67 34.07
N VAL A 586 84.04 -8.25 32.89
CA VAL A 586 84.42 -8.87 31.61
C VAL A 586 85.94 -8.65 31.38
N ALA A 587 86.48 -7.45 31.66
CA ALA A 587 87.90 -7.19 31.48
C ALA A 587 88.79 -8.12 32.33
N ARG A 588 88.36 -8.47 33.56
CA ARG A 588 89.06 -9.46 34.40
C ARG A 588 88.99 -10.88 33.81
N ALA A 589 87.87 -11.30 33.27
CA ALA A 589 87.68 -12.54 32.57
C ALA A 589 88.54 -12.56 31.30
N ASP A 590 88.60 -11.49 30.56
CA ASP A 590 89.40 -11.35 29.35
C ASP A 590 90.92 -11.44 29.65
N ALA A 591 91.35 -10.75 30.75
CA ALA A 591 92.72 -10.94 31.23
C ALA A 591 93.08 -12.39 31.63
N ALA A 592 92.12 -13.15 32.15
CA ALA A 592 92.26 -14.56 32.44
C ALA A 592 92.29 -15.39 31.11
N LEU A 593 91.44 -15.07 30.14
CA LEU A 593 91.48 -15.64 28.80
C LEU A 593 92.83 -15.43 28.11
N TYR A 594 93.37 -14.25 28.22
CA TYR A 594 94.67 -13.93 27.67
C TYR A 594 95.75 -14.84 28.28
N ARG A 595 95.70 -15.13 29.60
CA ARG A 595 96.61 -16.07 30.23
C ARG A 595 96.43 -17.52 29.75
N ALA A 596 95.13 -17.95 29.59
CA ALA A 596 94.79 -19.22 29.03
C ALA A 596 95.42 -19.40 27.64
N LYS A 597 95.32 -18.41 26.75
CA LYS A 597 95.96 -18.40 25.41
C LYS A 597 97.47 -18.43 25.51
N GLY A 598 98.10 -17.69 26.42
CA GLY A 598 99.53 -17.64 26.61
C GLY A 598 100.15 -18.89 27.20
N GLN A 599 99.46 -19.67 27.95
CA GLN A 599 99.93 -20.91 28.63
C GLN A 599 99.69 -22.18 27.77
N GLY A 600 99.30 -22.08 26.54
CA GLY A 600 99.18 -23.21 25.65
C GLY A 600 97.78 -23.54 25.16
N ARG A 601 96.79 -22.63 25.39
CA ARG A 601 95.40 -22.77 24.95
C ARG A 601 94.68 -24.00 25.50
N ASP A 602 93.43 -24.24 24.99
CA ASP A 602 92.62 -25.36 25.41
C ASP A 602 92.54 -25.54 26.95
N ARG A 603 92.23 -24.43 27.62
CA ARG A 603 92.15 -24.40 29.10
C ARG A 603 91.26 -23.35 29.65
N VAL A 604 90.89 -23.49 30.86
CA VAL A 604 90.19 -22.50 31.67
C VAL A 604 91.14 -21.84 32.63
N GLU A 605 91.24 -20.55 32.57
CA GLU A 605 91.98 -19.77 33.56
C GLU A 605 91.00 -18.84 34.32
N ALA A 606 91.19 -18.72 35.59
CA ALA A 606 90.39 -17.87 36.42
C ALA A 606 91.19 -16.56 36.72
N ASP A 607 90.52 -15.49 36.99
CA ASP A 607 91.08 -14.21 37.41
C ASP A 607 91.91 -14.37 38.70
N ALA A 608 92.90 -13.57 38.90
CA ALA A 608 93.70 -13.62 40.13
C ALA A 608 92.80 -13.16 41.33
N VAL A 609 92.80 -13.95 42.39
CA VAL A 609 92.21 -13.57 43.65
C VAL A 609 93.04 -12.43 44.21
N PRO A 610 92.53 -11.25 44.47
CA PRO A 610 93.32 -10.29 45.27
C PRO A 610 93.61 -10.89 46.60
N ALA A 611 94.89 -10.86 47.01
CA ALA A 611 95.37 -11.36 48.27
C ALA A 611 94.75 -10.61 49.46
#